data_48d8ed4fbe3c78cb13410a130be857d6
#
_entry.id   48d8ed4fbe3c78cb13410a130be857d6
#
_cell.length_a   1.000
_cell.length_b   1.000
_cell.length_c   1.000
_cell.angle_alpha   90.00
_cell.angle_beta   90.00
_cell.angle_gamma   90.00
#
_symmetry.space_group_name_H-M   'P 1'
#
loop_
_entity.id
_entity.type
_entity.pdbx_description
1 polymer ?
#
loop_
_entity_poly.entity_id
_entity_poly.type
_entity_poly.pdbx_seq_one_letter_code
_entity_poly.pdbx_strand_id
1 'polypeptide(L)'
;EVLEKENGYGSSYAGNITVPEDGTYTFTISFTGGGIFTLNNQKLVDLQRADGYVNQKSSITLKAGSYPFEIYNFKDASWMAPRLGLSVESASSYKQTLNAFNSFPPDDEPTSPILITPGSEPRLLRAFLDFKNDYRQRLTHTIGVGDPSGTHYVYDMKSGNLVCVWHGKFVDATPMWHERGDGSFKPLGAVQYLFNNEPLAYLSSATEEFPVMVQETQLSNTLYKGKGYQIGEATSRPDFLYTYDGIEVTDKIYPDDHDRMITHEVIIKNRGTRPGLHYKIAEGKSIIELPNGMYAIDDKQYYIKVSGPKPTIREIKGKKELIIAIDSSLKYSIIW
;
A
#
# COMPACT_ATOMS: atom_id res chain seq x y z
N GLU A 1 -28.90 20.04 13.14
CA GLU A 1 -28.64 20.79 14.38
C GLU A 1 -29.10 20.05 15.64
N VAL A 2 -30.22 19.30 15.62
CA VAL A 2 -30.72 18.57 16.81
C VAL A 2 -29.85 17.36 17.16
N LEU A 3 -29.12 16.78 16.18
CA LEU A 3 -28.38 15.52 16.34
C LEU A 3 -26.88 15.71 16.63
N GLU A 4 -26.38 16.95 16.61
CA GLU A 4 -24.94 17.24 16.76
C GLU A 4 -24.40 17.02 18.19
N LYS A 5 -25.24 16.90 19.19
CA LYS A 5 -24.83 16.89 20.60
C LYS A 5 -25.11 15.60 21.37
N GLU A 6 -25.79 14.63 20.78
CA GLU A 6 -26.18 13.44 21.51
C GLU A 6 -25.36 12.21 21.17
N ASN A 7 -24.85 11.57 22.19
CA ASN A 7 -24.02 10.36 22.06
C ASN A 7 -24.81 9.16 21.53
N GLY A 8 -26.10 9.13 21.75
CA GLY A 8 -27.05 8.17 21.21
C GLY A 8 -28.37 8.85 20.85
N TYR A 9 -28.97 8.46 19.74
CA TYR A 9 -30.26 8.98 19.30
C TYR A 9 -31.05 7.95 18.52
N GLY A 10 -32.38 8.16 18.49
CA GLY A 10 -33.30 7.58 17.53
C GLY A 10 -34.05 8.68 16.80
N SER A 11 -34.13 8.61 15.50
CA SER A 11 -34.88 9.54 14.67
C SER A 11 -35.86 8.80 13.76
N SER A 12 -37.01 9.43 13.48
CA SER A 12 -38.02 8.92 12.58
C SER A 12 -38.40 10.00 11.58
N TYR A 13 -38.46 9.61 10.32
CA TYR A 13 -38.88 10.47 9.21
C TYR A 13 -39.98 9.75 8.45
N ALA A 14 -41.08 10.44 8.17
CA ALA A 14 -42.18 9.92 7.37
C ALA A 14 -42.65 10.97 6.36
N GLY A 15 -43.10 10.51 5.21
CA GLY A 15 -43.58 11.37 4.13
C GLY A 15 -43.99 10.57 2.91
N ASN A 16 -44.00 11.25 1.75
CA ASN A 16 -44.30 10.61 0.49
C ASN A 16 -43.18 10.85 -0.53
N ILE A 17 -42.86 9.82 -1.25
CA ILE A 17 -41.96 9.87 -2.44
C ILE A 17 -42.85 9.77 -3.67
N THR A 18 -42.73 10.76 -4.57
CA THR A 18 -43.43 10.74 -5.86
C THR A 18 -42.48 10.29 -6.97
N VAL A 19 -42.89 9.25 -7.69
CA VAL A 19 -42.16 8.75 -8.88
C VAL A 19 -42.91 9.17 -10.16
N PRO A 20 -42.23 9.74 -11.17
CA PRO A 20 -42.84 10.35 -12.30
C PRO A 20 -43.34 9.35 -13.37
N GLU A 21 -42.82 8.14 -13.38
CA GLU A 21 -43.11 7.12 -14.43
C GLU A 21 -43.07 5.70 -13.85
N ASP A 22 -43.63 4.75 -14.61
CA ASP A 22 -43.53 3.33 -14.26
C ASP A 22 -42.08 2.84 -14.43
N GLY A 23 -41.52 2.16 -13.44
CA GLY A 23 -40.15 1.65 -13.54
C GLY A 23 -39.60 1.01 -12.29
N THR A 24 -38.37 0.53 -12.40
CA THR A 24 -37.62 0.05 -11.23
C THR A 24 -36.74 1.16 -10.71
N TYR A 25 -36.94 1.47 -9.44
CA TYR A 25 -36.22 2.51 -8.71
C TYR A 25 -35.27 1.86 -7.70
N THR A 26 -33.99 2.26 -7.74
CA THR A 26 -32.98 1.82 -6.79
C THR A 26 -32.74 2.93 -5.78
N PHE A 27 -33.08 2.65 -4.53
CA PHE A 27 -32.84 3.54 -3.42
C PHE A 27 -31.54 3.19 -2.74
N THR A 28 -30.74 4.21 -2.42
CA THR A 28 -29.56 4.08 -1.56
C THR A 28 -29.82 4.91 -0.29
N ILE A 29 -29.88 4.22 0.86
CA ILE A 29 -29.91 4.89 2.16
C ILE A 29 -28.54 4.80 2.80
N SER A 30 -28.08 5.93 3.33
CA SER A 30 -26.76 6.10 3.95
C SER A 30 -26.97 6.58 5.37
N PHE A 31 -26.40 5.88 6.36
CA PHE A 31 -26.59 6.26 7.76
C PHE A 31 -25.42 5.79 8.64
N THR A 32 -25.36 6.37 9.84
CA THR A 32 -24.50 5.92 10.93
C THR A 32 -25.33 5.11 11.92
N GLY A 33 -24.84 3.95 12.36
CA GLY A 33 -25.54 3.06 13.29
C GLY A 33 -26.52 2.11 12.61
N GLY A 34 -27.74 1.96 13.13
CA GLY A 34 -28.79 1.14 12.54
C GLY A 34 -29.79 1.97 11.73
N GLY A 35 -30.50 1.32 10.80
CA GLY A 35 -31.53 1.98 10.01
C GLY A 35 -32.55 1.03 9.39
N ILE A 36 -33.79 1.48 9.37
CA ILE A 36 -34.93 0.80 8.72
C ILE A 36 -35.49 1.76 7.69
N PHE A 37 -35.64 1.32 6.45
CA PHE A 37 -36.32 2.09 5.40
C PHE A 37 -37.48 1.29 4.83
N THR A 38 -38.67 1.83 4.94
CA THR A 38 -39.91 1.27 4.42
C THR A 38 -40.46 2.21 3.35
N LEU A 39 -40.85 1.67 2.20
CA LEU A 39 -41.51 2.39 1.12
C LEU A 39 -42.71 1.59 0.66
N ASN A 40 -43.89 2.25 0.56
CA ASN A 40 -45.14 1.62 0.16
C ASN A 40 -45.44 0.35 0.97
N ASN A 41 -45.28 0.41 2.30
CA ASN A 41 -45.41 -0.69 3.25
C ASN A 41 -44.47 -1.87 3.05
N GLN A 42 -43.50 -1.76 2.11
CA GLN A 42 -42.48 -2.76 1.93
C GLN A 42 -41.18 -2.32 2.60
N LYS A 43 -40.63 -3.15 3.48
CA LYS A 43 -39.35 -2.90 4.13
C LYS A 43 -38.23 -3.16 3.10
N LEU A 44 -37.54 -2.11 2.69
CA LEU A 44 -36.44 -2.15 1.71
C LEU A 44 -35.09 -2.34 2.38
N VAL A 45 -34.90 -1.78 3.58
CA VAL A 45 -33.69 -1.92 4.38
C VAL A 45 -34.10 -2.17 5.84
N ASP A 46 -33.45 -3.14 6.48
CA ASP A 46 -33.57 -3.45 7.90
C ASP A 46 -32.21 -3.83 8.45
N LEU A 47 -31.46 -2.85 8.95
CA LEU A 47 -30.15 -3.06 9.54
C LEU A 47 -30.20 -2.67 11.01
N GLN A 48 -30.18 -3.67 11.90
CA GLN A 48 -30.37 -3.46 13.34
C GLN A 48 -29.16 -2.80 13.99
N ARG A 49 -27.95 -3.05 13.49
CA ARG A 49 -26.72 -2.46 14.03
C ARG A 49 -25.60 -2.47 12.99
N ALA A 50 -24.84 -1.39 12.95
CA ALA A 50 -23.58 -1.33 12.24
C ALA A 50 -22.54 -0.53 13.06
N ASP A 51 -21.32 -1.02 13.11
CA ASP A 51 -20.19 -0.32 13.72
C ASP A 51 -19.54 0.58 12.65
N GLY A 52 -20.23 1.64 12.24
CA GLY A 52 -19.69 2.57 11.27
C GLY A 52 -20.73 3.24 10.39
N TYR A 53 -20.23 3.86 9.34
CA TYR A 53 -21.04 4.45 8.28
C TYR A 53 -21.40 3.38 7.24
N VAL A 54 -22.67 3.32 6.88
CA VAL A 54 -23.23 2.27 6.03
C VAL A 54 -23.97 2.86 4.85
N ASN A 55 -23.81 2.24 3.69
CA ASN A 55 -24.62 2.46 2.49
C ASN A 55 -25.36 1.17 2.14
N GLN A 56 -26.68 1.22 2.15
CA GLN A 56 -27.53 0.09 1.77
C GLN A 56 -28.32 0.44 0.50
N LYS A 57 -28.30 -0.48 -0.48
CA LYS A 57 -29.07 -0.34 -1.73
C LYS A 57 -30.21 -1.36 -1.76
N SER A 58 -31.37 -0.91 -2.21
CA SER A 58 -32.51 -1.78 -2.48
C SER A 58 -33.32 -1.27 -3.65
N SER A 59 -33.88 -2.17 -4.45
CA SER A 59 -34.68 -1.82 -5.61
C SER A 59 -36.13 -2.23 -5.46
N ILE A 60 -37.05 -1.42 -5.98
CA ILE A 60 -38.49 -1.68 -6.00
C ILE A 60 -39.08 -1.23 -7.35
N THR A 61 -40.02 -2.01 -7.88
CA THR A 61 -40.77 -1.62 -9.08
C THR A 61 -42.04 -0.91 -8.68
N LEU A 62 -42.22 0.32 -9.18
CA LEU A 62 -43.33 1.19 -8.87
C LEU A 62 -43.99 1.69 -10.15
N LYS A 63 -45.31 1.98 -10.10
CA LYS A 63 -46.01 2.77 -11.12
C LYS A 63 -45.85 4.25 -10.81
N ALA A 64 -46.07 5.11 -11.82
CA ALA A 64 -46.12 6.55 -11.60
C ALA A 64 -47.15 6.87 -10.46
N GLY A 65 -46.71 7.65 -9.47
CA GLY A 65 -47.55 7.94 -8.33
C GLY A 65 -46.79 8.37 -7.10
N SER A 66 -47.50 8.55 -5.98
CA SER A 66 -46.96 8.99 -4.69
C SER A 66 -47.08 7.87 -3.66
N TYR A 67 -46.00 7.55 -3.00
CA TYR A 67 -45.89 6.40 -2.09
C TYR A 67 -45.42 6.81 -0.71
N PRO A 68 -46.07 6.35 0.38
CA PRO A 68 -45.63 6.64 1.72
C PRO A 68 -44.27 5.96 2.02
N PHE A 69 -43.43 6.68 2.70
CA PHE A 69 -42.20 6.15 3.23
C PHE A 69 -42.02 6.42 4.72
N GLU A 70 -41.24 5.56 5.37
CA GLU A 70 -40.75 5.73 6.72
C GLU A 70 -39.29 5.36 6.80
N ILE A 71 -38.53 6.17 7.54
CA ILE A 71 -37.12 5.91 7.88
C ILE A 71 -36.99 6.01 9.40
N TYR A 72 -36.44 4.95 9.99
CA TYR A 72 -35.96 4.97 11.38
C TYR A 72 -34.43 4.87 11.33
N ASN A 73 -33.76 5.79 12.01
CA ASN A 73 -32.32 5.75 12.17
C ASN A 73 -31.96 5.87 13.64
N PHE A 74 -31.04 5.03 14.09
CA PHE A 74 -30.61 5.03 15.47
C PHE A 74 -29.11 4.80 15.58
N LYS A 75 -28.51 5.46 16.55
CA LYS A 75 -27.08 5.45 16.80
C LYS A 75 -26.82 5.37 18.29
N ASP A 76 -25.94 4.42 18.68
CA ASP A 76 -25.53 4.22 20.08
C ASP A 76 -24.07 4.59 20.34
N ALA A 77 -23.25 4.74 19.29
CA ALA A 77 -21.84 5.05 19.43
C ALA A 77 -21.58 6.56 19.50
N SER A 78 -20.92 7.01 20.57
CA SER A 78 -20.68 8.44 20.84
C SER A 78 -19.62 9.08 19.92
N TRP A 79 -18.72 8.30 19.38
CA TRP A 79 -17.56 8.78 18.62
C TRP A 79 -17.82 9.00 17.13
N MET A 80 -18.97 8.58 16.62
CA MET A 80 -19.31 8.72 15.21
C MET A 80 -20.22 9.91 14.95
N ALA A 81 -19.93 10.71 13.93
CA ALA A 81 -20.83 11.77 13.49
C ALA A 81 -22.16 11.20 13.00
N PRO A 82 -23.31 11.83 13.34
CA PRO A 82 -24.60 11.43 12.82
C PRO A 82 -24.67 11.67 11.31
N ARG A 83 -25.11 10.68 10.54
CA ARG A 83 -25.32 10.80 9.09
C ARG A 83 -26.61 10.10 8.74
N LEU A 84 -27.41 10.74 7.91
CA LEU A 84 -28.59 10.15 7.28
C LEU A 84 -28.80 10.75 5.90
N GLY A 85 -28.82 9.93 4.89
CA GLY A 85 -29.08 10.37 3.52
C GLY A 85 -29.88 9.35 2.74
N LEU A 86 -30.66 9.81 1.78
CA LEU A 86 -31.44 9.00 0.88
C LEU A 86 -31.24 9.51 -0.54
N SER A 87 -30.98 8.59 -1.46
CA SER A 87 -30.94 8.88 -2.89
C SER A 87 -31.67 7.83 -3.68
N VAL A 88 -32.12 8.19 -4.89
CA VAL A 88 -32.83 7.32 -5.82
C VAL A 88 -32.23 7.45 -7.21
N GLU A 89 -32.20 6.34 -7.93
CA GLU A 89 -31.84 6.25 -9.35
C GLU A 89 -32.77 5.29 -10.09
N SER A 90 -32.96 5.48 -11.38
CA SER A 90 -33.74 4.60 -12.25
C SER A 90 -33.04 4.46 -13.61
N ALA A 91 -33.59 3.63 -14.50
CA ALA A 91 -33.05 3.49 -15.87
C ALA A 91 -33.11 4.80 -16.68
N SER A 92 -34.06 5.67 -16.37
CA SER A 92 -34.32 6.96 -17.06
C SER A 92 -33.78 8.17 -16.29
N SER A 93 -33.30 7.98 -15.03
CA SER A 93 -32.87 9.08 -14.17
C SER A 93 -31.56 8.76 -13.46
N TYR A 94 -30.61 9.69 -13.56
CA TYR A 94 -29.38 9.63 -12.76
C TYR A 94 -29.70 9.72 -11.26
N LYS A 95 -28.74 9.30 -10.45
CA LYS A 95 -28.87 9.35 -9.00
C LYS A 95 -29.22 10.76 -8.50
N GLN A 96 -30.39 10.85 -7.85
CA GLN A 96 -30.89 12.06 -7.24
C GLN A 96 -30.84 11.94 -5.72
N THR A 97 -30.34 12.96 -5.04
CA THR A 97 -30.33 13.05 -3.59
C THR A 97 -31.66 13.61 -3.11
N LEU A 98 -32.32 12.91 -2.18
CA LEU A 98 -33.63 13.29 -1.63
C LEU A 98 -33.53 13.99 -0.28
N ASN A 99 -32.40 13.92 0.40
CA ASN A 99 -32.15 14.62 1.66
C ASN A 99 -31.69 16.07 1.42
N ALA A 100 -31.84 16.92 2.41
CA ALA A 100 -31.34 18.28 2.37
C ALA A 100 -29.82 18.31 2.25
N PHE A 101 -29.28 19.34 1.60
CA PHE A 101 -27.84 19.49 1.35
C PHE A 101 -26.99 19.41 2.64
N ASN A 102 -27.52 19.92 3.74
CA ASN A 102 -26.85 19.93 5.05
C ASN A 102 -27.23 18.77 5.98
N SER A 103 -27.88 17.72 5.47
CA SER A 103 -28.22 16.51 6.24
C SER A 103 -27.01 15.62 6.50
N PHE A 104 -25.96 15.80 5.72
CA PHE A 104 -24.65 15.24 5.99
C PHE A 104 -23.79 16.31 6.67
N PRO A 105 -23.06 15.98 7.73
CA PRO A 105 -21.96 16.85 8.11
C PRO A 105 -21.09 17.03 6.85
N PRO A 106 -20.50 18.21 6.63
CA PRO A 106 -19.56 18.40 5.55
C PRO A 106 -18.55 17.25 5.61
N ASP A 107 -18.16 16.72 4.46
CA ASP A 107 -16.99 15.85 4.37
C ASP A 107 -15.89 16.58 5.13
N ASP A 108 -15.12 15.82 5.95
CA ASP A 108 -14.05 16.38 6.76
C ASP A 108 -13.30 17.41 5.93
N GLU A 109 -13.02 18.58 6.52
CA GLU A 109 -12.32 19.67 5.79
C GLU A 109 -11.13 19.05 5.07
N PRO A 110 -10.88 19.42 3.81
CA PRO A 110 -9.82 18.81 3.03
C PRO A 110 -8.53 18.94 3.83
N THR A 111 -8.04 17.82 4.33
CA THR A 111 -6.84 17.77 5.14
C THR A 111 -5.67 18.27 4.32
N SER A 112 -4.99 19.29 4.81
CA SER A 112 -3.73 19.72 4.19
C SER A 112 -2.75 18.55 4.22
N PRO A 113 -2.20 18.14 3.09
CA PRO A 113 -1.32 16.98 3.03
C PRO A 113 -0.04 17.24 3.84
N ILE A 114 0.41 16.21 4.58
CA ILE A 114 1.66 16.25 5.33
C ILE A 114 2.77 15.74 4.41
N LEU A 115 3.35 16.65 3.65
CA LEU A 115 4.39 16.32 2.69
C LEU A 115 5.76 16.37 3.34
N ILE A 116 6.56 15.31 3.15
CA ILE A 116 7.94 15.25 3.59
C ILE A 116 8.86 15.41 2.37
N THR A 117 9.80 16.35 2.48
CA THR A 117 10.83 16.57 1.47
C THR A 117 12.21 16.39 2.08
N PRO A 118 13.19 15.84 1.36
CA PRO A 118 14.58 15.90 1.76
C PRO A 118 15.07 17.37 1.74
N GLY A 119 16.03 17.69 2.62
CA GLY A 119 16.74 18.96 2.61
C GLY A 119 18.02 18.85 1.78
N SER A 120 19.11 19.43 2.31
CA SER A 120 20.47 19.23 1.77
C SER A 120 21.04 17.84 2.04
N GLU A 121 20.42 17.11 2.95
CA GLU A 121 20.81 15.75 3.34
C GLU A 121 19.63 14.77 3.15
N PRO A 122 19.90 13.47 2.99
CA PRO A 122 18.88 12.46 2.93
C PRO A 122 17.96 12.48 4.16
N ARG A 123 16.67 12.30 3.92
CA ARG A 123 15.64 12.20 4.96
C ARG A 123 15.19 10.74 5.09
N LEU A 124 15.27 10.20 6.30
CA LEU A 124 14.81 8.86 6.61
C LEU A 124 13.45 8.91 7.29
N LEU A 125 12.53 8.06 6.85
CA LEU A 125 11.22 7.92 7.44
C LEU A 125 10.93 6.44 7.69
N ARG A 126 10.81 6.08 8.98
CA ARG A 126 10.34 4.75 9.37
C ARG A 126 8.82 4.73 9.35
N ALA A 127 8.24 3.90 8.51
CA ALA A 127 6.79 3.82 8.33
C ALA A 127 6.39 2.49 7.70
N PHE A 128 5.09 2.28 7.50
CA PHE A 128 4.57 1.15 6.75
C PHE A 128 4.50 1.51 5.25
N LEU A 129 4.70 0.50 4.41
CA LEU A 129 4.51 0.61 2.96
C LEU A 129 3.49 -0.43 2.49
N ASP A 130 2.43 0.00 1.84
CA ASP A 130 1.53 -0.89 1.12
C ASP A 130 2.17 -1.26 -0.22
N PHE A 131 2.79 -2.45 -0.27
CA PHE A 131 3.54 -2.91 -1.44
C PHE A 131 2.61 -3.02 -2.66
N LYS A 132 2.98 -2.37 -3.77
CA LYS A 132 2.14 -2.26 -4.97
C LYS A 132 0.76 -1.62 -4.71
N ASN A 133 0.66 -0.74 -3.72
CA ASN A 133 -0.59 -0.12 -3.27
C ASN A 133 -1.65 -1.14 -2.80
N ASP A 134 -1.23 -2.33 -2.36
CA ASP A 134 -2.12 -3.34 -1.78
C ASP A 134 -1.92 -3.42 -0.26
N TYR A 135 -2.89 -2.94 0.52
CA TYR A 135 -2.85 -2.96 1.98
C TYR A 135 -2.73 -4.37 2.57
N ARG A 136 -3.10 -5.42 1.81
CA ARG A 136 -2.93 -6.82 2.21
C ARG A 136 -1.48 -7.28 2.15
N GLN A 137 -0.62 -6.52 1.47
CA GLN A 137 0.81 -6.74 1.37
C GLN A 137 1.60 -5.64 2.12
N ARG A 138 1.08 -5.20 3.26
CA ARG A 138 1.70 -4.13 4.07
C ARG A 138 3.03 -4.60 4.66
N LEU A 139 4.09 -3.87 4.34
CA LEU A 139 5.42 -4.04 4.92
C LEU A 139 5.54 -3.11 6.12
N THR A 140 5.78 -3.67 7.30
CA THR A 140 5.71 -2.94 8.58
C THR A 140 7.06 -2.49 9.13
N HIS A 141 8.17 -2.91 8.50
CA HIS A 141 9.52 -2.59 8.96
C HIS A 141 10.32 -1.82 7.90
N THR A 142 9.68 -0.88 7.21
CA THR A 142 10.33 -0.16 6.12
C THR A 142 10.98 1.13 6.58
N ILE A 143 12.06 1.48 5.89
CA ILE A 143 12.70 2.80 5.93
C ILE A 143 12.58 3.41 4.52
N GLY A 144 11.80 4.47 4.41
CA GLY A 144 11.80 5.33 3.24
C GLY A 144 13.00 6.28 3.30
N VAL A 145 13.75 6.37 2.21
CA VAL A 145 14.90 7.27 2.09
C VAL A 145 14.64 8.27 0.98
N GLY A 146 14.46 9.53 1.38
CA GLY A 146 14.35 10.67 0.47
C GLY A 146 15.72 11.28 0.26
N ASP A 147 16.27 11.15 -0.95
CA ASP A 147 17.58 11.69 -1.28
C ASP A 147 17.46 13.08 -1.92
N PRO A 148 18.39 14.03 -1.64
CA PRO A 148 18.40 15.36 -2.26
C PRO A 148 18.46 15.36 -3.78
N SER A 149 19.00 14.30 -4.40
CA SER A 149 19.02 14.15 -5.86
C SER A 149 17.63 14.02 -6.50
N GLY A 150 16.58 13.79 -5.71
CA GLY A 150 15.23 13.52 -6.20
C GLY A 150 15.00 12.06 -6.59
N THR A 151 15.94 11.17 -6.29
CA THR A 151 15.82 9.73 -6.43
C THR A 151 15.62 9.10 -5.06
N HIS A 152 14.51 8.44 -4.86
CA HIS A 152 14.08 7.94 -3.56
C HIS A 152 13.90 6.44 -3.58
N TYR A 153 13.92 5.81 -2.39
CA TYR A 153 13.74 4.38 -2.27
C TYR A 153 13.17 3.95 -0.93
N VAL A 154 12.71 2.71 -0.87
CA VAL A 154 12.29 2.06 0.37
C VAL A 154 13.09 0.78 0.56
N TYR A 155 13.63 0.64 1.76
CA TYR A 155 14.29 -0.57 2.22
C TYR A 155 13.45 -1.27 3.30
N ASP A 156 13.24 -2.58 3.16
CA ASP A 156 12.56 -3.38 4.17
C ASP A 156 13.57 -4.03 5.11
N MET A 157 13.58 -3.56 6.35
CA MET A 157 14.46 -4.04 7.41
C MET A 157 14.16 -5.47 7.87
N LYS A 158 13.00 -6.02 7.49
CA LYS A 158 12.60 -7.37 7.88
C LYS A 158 13.16 -8.41 6.91
N SER A 159 13.22 -8.10 5.64
CA SER A 159 13.75 -8.98 4.59
C SER A 159 15.17 -8.67 4.17
N GLY A 160 15.71 -7.51 4.56
CA GLY A 160 17.02 -7.06 4.09
C GLY A 160 17.00 -6.73 2.60
N ASN A 161 15.98 -6.05 2.12
CA ASN A 161 15.78 -5.85 0.69
C ASN A 161 15.37 -4.42 0.31
N LEU A 162 15.86 -3.98 -0.84
CA LEU A 162 15.38 -2.79 -1.54
C LEU A 162 14.08 -3.14 -2.27
N VAL A 163 12.95 -2.55 -1.86
CA VAL A 163 11.63 -2.99 -2.33
C VAL A 163 11.00 -2.10 -3.40
N CYS A 164 11.34 -0.83 -3.44
CA CYS A 164 10.91 0.06 -4.52
C CYS A 164 11.77 1.31 -4.63
N VAL A 165 11.71 1.95 -5.80
CA VAL A 165 12.44 3.17 -6.15
C VAL A 165 11.54 4.12 -6.94
N TRP A 166 11.76 5.44 -6.86
CA TRP A 166 11.06 6.43 -7.68
C TRP A 166 11.81 7.74 -7.80
N HIS A 167 11.45 8.54 -8.80
CA HIS A 167 11.91 9.91 -8.98
C HIS A 167 10.82 10.90 -8.60
N GLY A 168 11.23 12.12 -8.22
CA GLY A 168 10.33 13.24 -8.00
C GLY A 168 10.26 13.72 -6.55
N LYS A 169 9.04 13.91 -6.01
CA LYS A 169 8.84 14.28 -4.61
C LYS A 169 8.95 13.05 -3.72
N PHE A 170 9.33 13.25 -2.45
CA PHE A 170 9.56 12.12 -1.57
C PHE A 170 8.25 11.43 -1.18
N VAL A 171 7.58 11.85 -0.14
CA VAL A 171 6.39 11.13 0.34
C VAL A 171 5.31 12.06 0.88
N ASP A 172 4.06 11.57 0.84
CA ASP A 172 2.93 12.05 1.61
C ASP A 172 2.77 11.17 2.86
N ALA A 173 2.98 11.75 4.02
CA ALA A 173 2.84 11.11 5.33
C ALA A 173 1.47 11.36 5.97
N THR A 174 0.51 11.95 5.24
CA THR A 174 -0.85 12.18 5.75
C THR A 174 -1.48 10.91 6.32
N PRO A 175 -1.41 9.73 5.65
CA PRO A 175 -1.98 8.51 6.21
C PRO A 175 -1.33 8.09 7.53
N MET A 176 -0.05 8.46 7.75
CA MET A 176 0.69 8.11 8.96
C MET A 176 0.31 8.98 10.16
N TRP A 177 0.10 10.28 9.95
CA TRP A 177 0.06 11.26 11.03
C TRP A 177 -1.26 12.05 11.14
N HIS A 178 -2.16 11.94 10.16
CA HIS A 178 -3.46 12.57 10.26
C HIS A 178 -4.37 11.75 11.18
N GLU A 179 -5.01 12.40 12.17
CA GLU A 179 -5.85 11.77 13.19
C GLU A 179 -5.14 10.60 13.92
N ARG A 180 -5.73 9.40 13.90
CA ARG A 180 -5.13 8.20 14.50
C ARG A 180 -3.97 7.67 13.68
N GLY A 181 -3.93 8.01 12.40
CA GLY A 181 -2.99 7.49 11.44
C GLY A 181 -3.01 5.97 11.29
N ASP A 182 -2.55 5.45 10.18
CA ASP A 182 -2.42 4.01 9.97
C ASP A 182 -0.94 3.56 9.90
N GLY A 183 -0.02 4.50 10.11
CA GLY A 183 1.42 4.28 10.08
C GLY A 183 2.04 4.18 8.68
N SER A 184 1.24 4.32 7.61
CA SER A 184 1.75 4.22 6.23
C SER A 184 2.09 5.59 5.62
N PHE A 185 2.91 5.58 4.58
CA PHE A 185 3.16 6.72 3.72
C PHE A 185 2.92 6.38 2.26
N LYS A 186 2.72 7.40 1.43
CA LYS A 186 2.56 7.26 -0.01
C LYS A 186 3.74 7.92 -0.73
N PRO A 187 4.51 7.19 -1.53
CA PRO A 187 5.49 7.79 -2.43
C PRO A 187 4.85 8.78 -3.40
N LEU A 188 5.52 9.90 -3.67
CA LEU A 188 5.02 10.96 -4.55
C LEU A 188 5.75 10.97 -5.91
N GLY A 189 5.65 9.85 -6.63
CA GLY A 189 6.22 9.68 -7.96
C GLY A 189 5.72 8.41 -8.64
N ALA A 190 6.23 8.14 -9.84
CA ALA A 190 6.01 6.87 -10.52
C ALA A 190 6.90 5.81 -9.86
N VAL A 191 6.30 4.96 -9.02
CA VAL A 191 7.03 3.97 -8.24
C VAL A 191 7.33 2.73 -9.07
N GLN A 192 8.62 2.39 -9.19
CA GLN A 192 9.05 1.09 -9.67
C GLN A 192 9.17 0.14 -8.47
N TYR A 193 8.25 -0.80 -8.37
CA TYR A 193 8.32 -1.89 -7.40
C TYR A 193 9.25 -2.99 -7.89
N LEU A 194 10.05 -3.52 -6.97
CA LEU A 194 10.96 -4.63 -7.22
C LEU A 194 10.35 -5.94 -6.69
N PHE A 195 11.02 -6.61 -5.77
CA PHE A 195 10.46 -7.77 -5.07
C PHE A 195 10.59 -7.58 -3.55
N ASN A 196 9.84 -8.33 -2.76
CA ASN A 196 9.71 -8.14 -1.31
C ASN A 196 10.10 -9.36 -0.46
N ASN A 197 10.88 -10.29 -1.02
CA ASN A 197 11.41 -11.45 -0.31
C ASN A 197 12.87 -11.25 0.09
N GLU A 198 13.40 -12.13 0.95
CA GLU A 198 14.82 -12.15 1.28
C GLU A 198 15.67 -12.37 0.01
N PRO A 199 16.66 -11.50 -0.24
CA PRO A 199 17.48 -11.62 -1.45
C PRO A 199 18.65 -12.61 -1.29
N LEU A 200 18.98 -13.02 -0.07
CA LEU A 200 20.15 -13.87 0.22
C LEU A 200 19.70 -15.27 0.63
N ALA A 201 20.30 -16.29 0.04
CA ALA A 201 20.02 -17.70 0.37
C ALA A 201 21.21 -18.62 0.09
N TYR A 202 21.30 -19.71 0.84
CA TYR A 202 22.10 -20.86 0.45
C TYR A 202 21.26 -21.76 -0.44
N LEU A 203 21.68 -21.93 -1.69
CA LEU A 203 21.03 -22.80 -2.67
C LEU A 203 21.87 -24.04 -2.89
N SER A 204 21.32 -25.21 -2.61
CA SER A 204 21.96 -26.52 -2.84
C SER A 204 21.75 -27.00 -4.28
N SER A 205 20.78 -26.45 -4.99
CA SER A 205 20.47 -26.78 -6.38
C SER A 205 19.93 -25.56 -7.15
N ALA A 206 19.95 -25.67 -8.48
CA ALA A 206 19.39 -24.63 -9.36
C ALA A 206 17.87 -24.47 -9.25
N THR A 207 17.17 -25.44 -8.66
CA THR A 207 15.71 -25.46 -8.50
C THR A 207 15.25 -25.10 -7.08
N GLU A 208 16.17 -24.88 -6.15
CA GLU A 208 15.83 -24.47 -4.78
C GLU A 208 15.32 -23.03 -4.73
N GLU A 209 14.26 -22.82 -3.98
CA GLU A 209 13.62 -21.51 -3.85
C GLU A 209 14.35 -20.62 -2.84
N PHE A 210 14.33 -19.30 -3.09
CA PHE A 210 14.67 -18.35 -2.05
C PHE A 210 13.62 -18.37 -0.94
N PRO A 211 14.01 -18.06 0.32
CA PRO A 211 13.07 -18.01 1.42
C PRO A 211 11.91 -17.06 1.12
N VAL A 212 10.70 -17.54 1.33
CA VAL A 212 9.49 -16.70 1.26
C VAL A 212 9.26 -16.09 2.63
N MET A 213 9.01 -14.79 2.69
CA MET A 213 8.63 -14.14 3.94
C MET A 213 7.39 -14.80 4.54
N VAL A 214 7.56 -15.40 5.70
CA VAL A 214 6.46 -15.98 6.46
C VAL A 214 5.82 -14.87 7.29
N GLN A 215 4.49 -14.89 7.42
CA GLN A 215 3.76 -13.91 8.24
C GLN A 215 4.29 -13.84 9.68
N GLU A 216 4.13 -12.73 10.36
CA GLU A 216 4.73 -12.37 11.67
C GLU A 216 4.64 -13.42 12.78
N THR A 217 3.73 -14.36 12.69
CA THR A 217 3.53 -15.43 13.69
C THR A 217 4.58 -16.56 13.64
N GLN A 218 5.49 -16.57 12.66
CA GLN A 218 6.50 -17.62 12.48
C GLN A 218 7.94 -17.06 12.48
N LEU A 219 8.27 -16.23 13.45
CA LEU A 219 9.60 -15.60 13.60
C LEU A 219 10.74 -16.55 13.96
N SER A 220 10.51 -17.85 14.09
CA SER A 220 11.44 -18.69 14.84
C SER A 220 12.65 -19.23 14.08
N ASN A 221 12.75 -19.15 12.74
CA ASN A 221 13.83 -19.83 12.02
C ASN A 221 14.39 -19.09 10.79
N THR A 222 14.34 -17.77 10.73
CA THR A 222 15.04 -17.06 9.65
C THR A 222 16.51 -16.95 9.98
N LEU A 223 17.37 -17.23 9.00
CA LEU A 223 18.81 -17.00 9.09
C LEU A 223 19.14 -15.50 9.10
N TYR A 224 18.22 -14.67 8.66
CA TYR A 224 18.29 -13.23 8.65
C TYR A 224 18.05 -12.62 10.03
N LYS A 225 18.89 -11.66 10.42
CA LYS A 225 18.72 -10.84 11.64
C LYS A 225 19.12 -9.40 11.33
N GLY A 226 18.14 -8.50 11.25
CA GLY A 226 18.38 -7.07 11.09
C GLY A 226 19.19 -6.47 12.25
N LYS A 227 20.14 -5.60 11.93
CA LYS A 227 21.00 -4.89 12.88
C LYS A 227 20.79 -3.38 12.88
N GLY A 228 19.83 -2.90 12.08
CA GLY A 228 19.59 -1.48 11.92
C GLY A 228 20.36 -0.89 10.74
N TYR A 229 20.76 0.35 10.88
CA TYR A 229 21.57 1.06 9.90
C TYR A 229 22.53 2.02 10.61
N GLN A 230 23.57 2.41 9.90
CA GLN A 230 24.46 3.49 10.30
C GLN A 230 24.47 4.56 9.22
N ILE A 231 24.66 5.81 9.62
CA ILE A 231 24.77 6.91 8.65
C ILE A 231 26.22 7.04 8.24
N GLY A 232 26.46 7.01 6.91
CA GLY A 232 27.79 7.23 6.36
C GLY A 232 28.24 8.69 6.54
N GLU A 233 29.38 8.89 7.21
CA GLU A 233 29.87 10.25 7.54
C GLU A 233 30.03 11.14 6.32
N ALA A 234 30.50 10.60 5.20
CA ALA A 234 30.79 11.36 3.97
C ALA A 234 29.54 11.58 3.09
N THR A 235 28.50 10.77 3.25
CA THR A 235 27.35 10.75 2.35
C THR A 235 26.03 11.11 3.00
N SER A 236 25.97 11.11 4.34
CA SER A 236 24.75 11.20 5.14
C SER A 236 23.66 10.18 4.76
N ARG A 237 24.02 9.15 3.98
CA ARG A 237 23.14 8.07 3.53
C ARG A 237 23.18 6.88 4.49
N PRO A 238 22.08 6.13 4.67
CA PRO A 238 22.08 4.94 5.50
C PRO A 238 22.80 3.77 4.81
N ASP A 239 23.71 3.13 5.56
CA ASP A 239 24.21 1.79 5.28
C ASP A 239 23.38 0.82 6.12
N PHE A 240 22.61 -0.08 5.51
CA PHE A 240 21.77 -1.04 6.23
C PHE A 240 22.59 -2.26 6.63
N LEU A 241 22.38 -2.72 7.86
CA LEU A 241 23.20 -3.76 8.49
C LEU A 241 22.33 -4.96 8.89
N TYR A 242 22.76 -6.15 8.57
CA TYR A 242 22.14 -7.39 9.06
C TYR A 242 23.14 -8.54 9.13
N THR A 243 22.74 -9.63 9.78
CA THR A 243 23.47 -10.89 9.69
C THR A 243 22.59 -11.93 9.02
N TYR A 244 23.22 -12.83 8.28
CA TYR A 244 22.60 -13.97 7.64
C TYR A 244 23.42 -15.23 7.93
N ASP A 245 22.88 -16.16 8.75
CA ASP A 245 23.61 -17.36 9.21
C ASP A 245 25.02 -17.04 9.77
N GLY A 246 25.11 -15.95 10.57
CA GLY A 246 26.37 -15.50 11.16
C GLY A 246 27.29 -14.66 10.24
N ILE A 247 26.94 -14.55 8.95
CA ILE A 247 27.64 -13.67 8.00
C ILE A 247 27.19 -12.24 8.24
N GLU A 248 28.09 -11.28 8.28
CA GLU A 248 27.78 -9.87 8.36
C GLU A 248 27.55 -9.30 6.96
N VAL A 249 26.45 -8.59 6.78
CA VAL A 249 26.09 -7.96 5.49
C VAL A 249 25.85 -6.48 5.70
N THR A 250 26.37 -5.68 4.77
CA THR A 250 26.14 -4.25 4.67
C THR A 250 25.57 -3.94 3.30
N ASP A 251 24.37 -3.38 3.24
CA ASP A 251 23.75 -2.88 2.03
C ASP A 251 23.92 -1.37 1.94
N LYS A 252 24.59 -0.91 0.89
CA LYS A 252 24.76 0.50 0.55
C LYS A 252 23.93 0.81 -0.68
N ILE A 253 23.02 1.77 -0.54
CA ILE A 253 22.11 2.17 -1.61
C ILE A 253 22.27 3.65 -1.83
N TYR A 254 22.66 4.03 -3.03
CA TYR A 254 22.91 5.42 -3.36
C TYR A 254 22.48 5.75 -4.79
N PRO A 255 21.71 6.87 -4.93
CA PRO A 255 21.38 7.41 -6.24
C PRO A 255 22.64 7.86 -6.98
N ASP A 256 22.64 7.69 -8.28
CA ASP A 256 23.61 8.31 -9.16
C ASP A 256 22.98 9.61 -9.70
N ASP A 257 23.62 10.74 -9.40
CA ASP A 257 23.10 12.08 -9.73
C ASP A 257 23.10 12.36 -11.25
N HIS A 258 23.87 11.61 -12.03
CA HIS A 258 24.04 11.85 -13.45
C HIS A 258 23.12 11.03 -14.35
N ASP A 259 22.81 9.78 -13.99
CA ASP A 259 22.20 8.80 -14.89
C ASP A 259 20.80 8.33 -14.52
N ARG A 260 20.16 8.97 -13.54
CA ARG A 260 18.79 8.60 -13.05
C ARG A 260 18.69 7.11 -12.73
N MET A 261 19.71 6.58 -12.09
CA MET A 261 19.76 5.20 -11.62
C MET A 261 20.04 5.16 -10.12
N ILE A 262 19.78 4.02 -9.53
CA ILE A 262 20.16 3.75 -8.14
C ILE A 262 21.13 2.58 -8.13
N THR A 263 22.23 2.73 -7.41
CA THR A 263 23.24 1.68 -7.23
C THR A 263 23.04 1.02 -5.88
N HIS A 264 23.03 -0.31 -5.90
CA HIS A 264 23.00 -1.15 -4.70
C HIS A 264 24.32 -1.93 -4.63
N GLU A 265 25.03 -1.76 -3.52
CA GLU A 265 26.27 -2.45 -3.21
C GLU A 265 26.09 -3.29 -1.93
N VAL A 266 26.21 -4.60 -2.08
CA VAL A 266 26.11 -5.58 -1.00
C VAL A 266 27.51 -6.01 -0.61
N ILE A 267 27.91 -5.81 0.65
CA ILE A 267 29.24 -6.15 1.16
C ILE A 267 29.08 -7.24 2.23
N ILE A 268 29.82 -8.34 2.03
CA ILE A 268 29.82 -9.49 2.95
C ILE A 268 31.12 -9.56 3.71
N LYS A 269 31.03 -9.70 5.03
CA LYS A 269 32.14 -9.99 5.91
C LYS A 269 31.89 -11.28 6.69
N ASN A 270 32.97 -11.88 7.17
CA ASN A 270 32.92 -13.13 7.95
C ASN A 270 32.22 -14.28 7.19
N ARG A 271 32.43 -14.33 5.88
CA ARG A 271 31.93 -15.37 4.99
C ARG A 271 32.52 -16.73 5.39
N GLY A 272 31.72 -17.59 6.00
CA GLY A 272 32.15 -18.95 6.35
C GLY A 272 32.44 -19.81 5.10
N THR A 273 32.76 -21.06 5.33
CA THR A 273 33.13 -22.03 4.27
C THR A 273 31.92 -22.72 3.63
N ARG A 274 30.69 -22.52 4.11
CA ARG A 274 29.48 -23.13 3.57
C ARG A 274 29.27 -22.68 2.12
N PRO A 275 29.23 -23.62 1.14
CA PRO A 275 29.05 -23.27 -0.27
C PRO A 275 27.61 -22.87 -0.59
N GLY A 276 27.40 -22.31 -1.79
CA GLY A 276 26.07 -22.12 -2.35
C GLY A 276 25.36 -20.83 -1.93
N LEU A 277 26.07 -19.86 -1.35
CA LEU A 277 25.48 -18.55 -1.05
C LEU A 277 25.19 -17.79 -2.34
N HIS A 278 23.93 -17.42 -2.55
CA HIS A 278 23.45 -16.68 -3.71
C HIS A 278 22.67 -15.45 -3.30
N TYR A 279 22.76 -14.43 -4.13
CA TYR A 279 21.96 -13.21 -4.03
C TYR A 279 21.00 -13.10 -5.21
N LYS A 280 19.72 -12.83 -4.93
CA LYS A 280 18.72 -12.56 -5.94
C LYS A 280 18.70 -11.05 -6.24
N ILE A 281 19.02 -10.68 -7.46
CA ILE A 281 19.10 -9.29 -7.92
C ILE A 281 17.74 -8.79 -8.38
N ALA A 282 17.00 -9.64 -9.10
CA ALA A 282 15.67 -9.32 -9.61
C ALA A 282 14.79 -10.56 -9.73
N GLU A 283 13.48 -10.33 -9.74
CA GLU A 283 12.44 -11.32 -9.98
C GLU A 283 11.38 -10.71 -10.90
N GLY A 284 10.87 -11.50 -11.85
CA GLY A 284 9.81 -11.03 -12.76
C GLY A 284 9.19 -12.15 -13.57
N LYS A 285 8.19 -11.84 -14.37
CA LYS A 285 7.58 -12.76 -15.34
C LYS A 285 8.53 -13.01 -16.52
N SER A 286 9.30 -12.01 -16.90
CA SER A 286 10.31 -12.08 -17.95
C SER A 286 11.60 -11.41 -17.51
N ILE A 287 12.74 -12.02 -17.86
CA ILE A 287 14.07 -11.43 -17.73
C ILE A 287 14.82 -11.73 -19.02
N ILE A 288 15.30 -10.69 -19.69
CA ILE A 288 15.97 -10.80 -20.99
C ILE A 288 17.33 -10.10 -20.90
N GLU A 289 18.39 -10.83 -21.23
CA GLU A 289 19.71 -10.24 -21.40
C GLU A 289 19.77 -9.45 -22.70
N LEU A 290 20.22 -8.22 -22.63
CA LEU A 290 20.35 -7.32 -23.78
C LEU A 290 21.79 -7.40 -24.36
N PRO A 291 21.98 -6.99 -25.64
CA PRO A 291 23.31 -7.01 -26.28
C PRO A 291 24.39 -6.18 -25.56
N ASN A 292 23.99 -5.18 -24.76
CA ASN A 292 24.90 -4.35 -23.98
C ASN A 292 25.23 -4.93 -22.58
N GLY A 293 24.79 -6.16 -22.29
CA GLY A 293 25.03 -6.85 -21.02
C GLY A 293 24.10 -6.43 -19.87
N MET A 294 23.10 -5.58 -20.14
CA MET A 294 22.04 -5.27 -19.17
C MET A 294 20.95 -6.33 -19.23
N TYR A 295 20.12 -6.36 -18.18
CA TYR A 295 18.96 -7.26 -18.07
C TYR A 295 17.68 -6.43 -18.02
N ALA A 296 16.77 -6.65 -18.97
CA ALA A 296 15.45 -6.05 -18.99
C ALA A 296 14.48 -6.94 -18.21
N ILE A 297 13.74 -6.33 -17.29
CA ILE A 297 12.79 -7.01 -16.40
C ILE A 297 11.36 -6.61 -16.79
N ASP A 298 10.44 -7.58 -16.85
CA ASP A 298 8.99 -7.40 -17.06
C ASP A 298 8.65 -6.40 -18.19
N ASP A 299 8.85 -6.83 -19.43
CA ASP A 299 8.58 -5.99 -20.62
C ASP A 299 9.26 -4.62 -20.58
N LYS A 300 10.49 -4.58 -20.06
CA LYS A 300 11.34 -3.38 -19.94
C LYS A 300 10.78 -2.33 -18.93
N GLN A 301 10.07 -2.76 -17.89
CA GLN A 301 9.67 -1.87 -16.83
C GLN A 301 10.86 -1.24 -16.11
N TYR A 302 11.94 -2.04 -15.95
CA TYR A 302 13.23 -1.55 -15.48
C TYR A 302 14.37 -2.42 -15.98
N TYR A 303 15.58 -1.93 -15.80
CA TYR A 303 16.80 -2.61 -16.24
C TYR A 303 17.76 -2.79 -15.07
N ILE A 304 18.52 -3.89 -15.12
CA ILE A 304 19.62 -4.17 -14.19
C ILE A 304 20.93 -4.15 -14.95
N LYS A 305 21.90 -3.41 -14.40
CA LYS A 305 23.31 -3.42 -14.85
C LYS A 305 24.17 -3.97 -13.73
N VAL A 306 24.78 -5.12 -13.92
CA VAL A 306 25.64 -5.74 -12.91
C VAL A 306 27.10 -5.37 -13.17
N SER A 307 27.82 -4.98 -12.10
CA SER A 307 29.25 -4.73 -12.14
C SER A 307 30.00 -5.93 -11.56
N GLY A 308 30.71 -6.68 -12.39
CA GLY A 308 31.45 -7.88 -11.95
C GLY A 308 31.03 -9.15 -12.68
N PRO A 309 30.98 -10.30 -11.99
CA PRO A 309 30.65 -11.58 -12.61
C PRO A 309 29.25 -11.58 -13.21
N LYS A 310 29.06 -12.36 -14.27
CA LYS A 310 27.79 -12.49 -14.96
C LYS A 310 26.77 -13.23 -14.08
N PRO A 311 25.56 -12.67 -13.83
CA PRO A 311 24.50 -13.37 -13.14
C PRO A 311 23.85 -14.44 -14.00
N THR A 312 23.11 -15.34 -13.38
CA THR A 312 22.37 -16.41 -14.01
C THR A 312 20.89 -16.11 -14.00
N ILE A 313 20.21 -16.29 -15.14
CA ILE A 313 18.76 -16.29 -15.22
C ILE A 313 18.28 -17.73 -15.00
N ARG A 314 17.35 -17.93 -14.07
CA ARG A 314 16.67 -19.20 -13.83
C ARG A 314 15.16 -19.03 -13.76
N GLU A 315 14.42 -20.11 -13.88
CA GLU A 315 12.97 -20.12 -13.75
C GLU A 315 12.55 -21.01 -12.57
N ILE A 316 11.74 -20.42 -11.67
CA ILE A 316 11.21 -21.07 -10.48
C ILE A 316 9.71 -20.83 -10.41
N LYS A 317 8.91 -21.88 -10.47
CA LYS A 317 7.43 -21.81 -10.34
C LYS A 317 6.78 -20.77 -11.28
N GLY A 318 7.23 -20.69 -12.51
CA GLY A 318 6.70 -19.77 -13.54
C GLY A 318 7.14 -18.32 -13.39
N LYS A 319 8.10 -18.02 -12.51
CA LYS A 319 8.79 -16.74 -12.41
C LYS A 319 10.24 -16.88 -12.77
N LYS A 320 10.81 -15.85 -13.38
CA LYS A 320 12.24 -15.76 -13.65
C LYS A 320 12.93 -15.00 -12.53
N GLU A 321 14.10 -15.47 -12.16
CA GLU A 321 14.99 -14.85 -11.18
C GLU A 321 16.35 -14.57 -11.79
N LEU A 322 16.92 -13.41 -11.51
CA LEU A 322 18.30 -13.05 -11.81
C LEU A 322 19.11 -13.23 -10.54
N ILE A 323 19.99 -14.23 -10.50
CA ILE A 323 20.75 -14.61 -9.32
C ILE A 323 22.26 -14.61 -9.58
N ILE A 324 23.03 -14.43 -8.52
CA ILE A 324 24.48 -14.50 -8.58
C ILE A 324 25.05 -15.18 -7.34
N ALA A 325 26.07 -16.01 -7.50
CA ALA A 325 26.86 -16.49 -6.36
C ALA A 325 27.67 -15.32 -5.77
N ILE A 326 27.65 -15.19 -4.45
CA ILE A 326 28.29 -14.06 -3.76
C ILE A 326 29.22 -14.57 -2.64
N ASP A 327 30.46 -14.07 -2.64
CA ASP A 327 31.45 -14.40 -1.60
C ASP A 327 31.91 -13.20 -0.79
N SER A 328 32.06 -12.03 -1.40
CA SER A 328 32.58 -10.83 -0.70
C SER A 328 31.76 -9.57 -0.99
N SER A 329 31.42 -9.33 -2.23
CA SER A 329 30.65 -8.15 -2.62
C SER A 329 29.91 -8.34 -3.93
N LEU A 330 28.84 -7.60 -4.08
CA LEU A 330 28.06 -7.47 -5.31
C LEU A 330 27.72 -6.00 -5.51
N LYS A 331 27.85 -5.51 -6.73
CA LYS A 331 27.41 -4.16 -7.09
C LYS A 331 26.57 -4.20 -8.35
N TYR A 332 25.39 -3.61 -8.31
CA TYR A 332 24.53 -3.48 -9.48
C TYR A 332 23.74 -2.18 -9.43
N SER A 333 23.27 -1.73 -10.59
CA SER A 333 22.44 -0.54 -10.72
C SER A 333 21.07 -0.90 -11.29
N ILE A 334 20.06 -0.21 -10.82
CA ILE A 334 18.67 -0.28 -11.26
C ILE A 334 18.38 1.00 -12.03
N ILE A 335 17.82 0.85 -13.23
CA ILE A 335 17.49 1.94 -14.17
C ILE A 335 16.03 1.77 -14.56
N TRP A 336 15.18 2.84 -14.38
CA TRP A 336 13.74 2.77 -14.67
C TRP A 336 13.18 4.07 -15.26
#